data_e9c36dc24e353653b2e290016cd04d9c
#
_entry.id   e9c36dc24e353653b2e290016cd04d9c
#
_cell.length_a   1.000
_cell.length_b   1.000
_cell.length_c   1.000
_cell.angle_alpha   90.00
_cell.angle_beta   90.00
_cell.angle_gamma   90.00
#
_symmetry.space_group_name_H-M   'P 1'
#
loop_
_entity.id
_entity.type
_entity.pdbx_description
1 polymer ?
#
loop_
_entity_poly.entity_id
_entity_poly.type
_entity_poly.pdbx_seq_one_letter_code
_entity_poly.pdbx_strand_id
1 'polypeptide(L)'
;MSNPRETDLYPPIKAFLEDQGYVVKAEVGAADVVAVRGAEPPVVVELKLGFSLALFHQCLARLKVSDDVYLAVARQPGKRFAKAVKDNVTLARRLGLGLIT
;
A
#
# COMPACT_ATOMS: atom_id res chain seq x y z
N MET A 1 -22.23 2.39 -14.25
CA MET A 1 -20.94 1.85 -13.81
C MET A 1 -20.48 2.56 -12.55
N SER A 2 -20.14 1.82 -11.53
CA SER A 2 -19.61 2.42 -10.32
C SER A 2 -18.12 2.75 -10.51
N ASN A 3 -17.69 3.88 -9.96
CA ASN A 3 -16.28 4.22 -9.93
C ASN A 3 -15.53 3.29 -8.96
N PRO A 4 -14.25 2.99 -9.22
CA PRO A 4 -13.46 2.20 -8.28
C PRO A 4 -13.35 2.92 -6.93
N ARG A 5 -13.27 2.14 -5.85
CA ARG A 5 -13.14 2.63 -4.49
C ARG A 5 -11.89 2.06 -3.85
N GLU A 6 -11.37 2.75 -2.85
CA GLU A 6 -10.21 2.26 -2.09
C GLU A 6 -10.49 0.88 -1.50
N THR A 7 -11.73 0.64 -1.06
CA THR A 7 -12.14 -0.66 -0.52
C THR A 7 -12.05 -1.80 -1.53
N ASP A 8 -12.09 -1.48 -2.84
CA ASP A 8 -11.95 -2.48 -3.90
C ASP A 8 -10.51 -3.01 -3.99
N LEU A 9 -9.55 -2.30 -3.43
CA LEU A 9 -8.15 -2.71 -3.39
C LEU A 9 -7.89 -3.77 -2.31
N TYR A 10 -8.73 -3.82 -1.29
CA TYR A 10 -8.50 -4.71 -0.15
C TYR A 10 -8.47 -6.19 -0.54
N PRO A 11 -9.46 -6.75 -1.27
CA PRO A 11 -9.45 -8.17 -1.59
C PRO A 11 -8.20 -8.65 -2.33
N PRO A 12 -7.73 -7.97 -3.40
CA PRO A 12 -6.52 -8.41 -4.08
C PRO A 12 -5.25 -8.24 -3.22
N ILE A 13 -5.17 -7.20 -2.40
CA ILE A 13 -4.04 -7.03 -1.49
C ILE A 13 -4.03 -8.12 -0.43
N LYS A 14 -5.20 -8.43 0.14
CA LYS A 14 -5.34 -9.51 1.10
C LYS A 14 -4.88 -10.84 0.51
N ALA A 15 -5.36 -11.18 -0.69
CA ALA A 15 -5.00 -12.42 -1.37
C ALA A 15 -3.48 -12.48 -1.64
N PHE A 16 -2.90 -11.39 -2.11
CA PHE A 16 -1.48 -11.29 -2.37
C PHE A 16 -0.64 -11.56 -1.12
N LEU A 17 -1.03 -10.98 0.00
CA LEU A 17 -0.32 -11.17 1.28
C LEU A 17 -0.56 -12.55 1.87
N GLU A 18 -1.78 -13.06 1.80
CA GLU A 18 -2.10 -14.40 2.31
C GLU A 18 -1.35 -15.49 1.55
N ASP A 19 -1.16 -15.32 0.24
CA ASP A 19 -0.38 -16.25 -0.57
C ASP A 19 1.08 -16.32 -0.11
N GLN A 20 1.57 -15.30 0.56
CA GLN A 20 2.93 -15.27 1.11
C GLN A 20 2.98 -15.70 2.57
N GLY A 21 1.87 -16.19 3.11
CA GLY A 21 1.81 -16.70 4.47
C GLY A 21 1.47 -15.68 5.55
N TYR A 22 1.03 -14.46 5.15
CA TYR A 22 0.64 -13.45 6.11
C TYR A 22 -0.79 -13.66 6.61
N VAL A 23 -1.02 -13.32 7.86
CA VAL A 23 -2.36 -13.13 8.41
C VAL A 23 -2.69 -11.66 8.26
N VAL A 24 -3.80 -11.37 7.58
CA VAL A 24 -4.14 -10.00 7.17
C VAL A 24 -5.29 -9.46 8.00
N LYS A 25 -5.14 -8.23 8.49
CA LYS A 25 -6.17 -7.52 9.26
C LYS A 25 -6.38 -6.15 8.63
N ALA A 26 -7.65 -5.78 8.45
CA ALA A 26 -8.04 -4.49 7.91
C ALA A 26 -8.26 -3.48 9.05
N GLU A 27 -7.95 -2.21 8.78
CA GLU A 27 -8.28 -1.09 9.66
C GLU A 27 -7.79 -1.28 11.10
N VAL A 28 -6.52 -1.63 11.27
CA VAL A 28 -5.91 -1.76 12.58
C VAL A 28 -5.33 -0.40 12.98
N GLY A 29 -5.94 0.23 13.99
CA GLY A 29 -5.57 1.58 14.40
C GLY A 29 -5.81 2.56 13.25
N ALA A 30 -4.79 3.31 12.85
CA ALA A 30 -4.90 4.25 11.75
C ALA A 30 -4.41 3.66 10.42
N ALA A 31 -3.90 2.42 10.41
CA ALA A 31 -3.43 1.76 9.19
C ALA A 31 -4.58 1.09 8.46
N ASP A 32 -4.57 1.14 7.12
CA ASP A 32 -5.60 0.51 6.30
C ASP A 32 -5.52 -1.02 6.35
N VAL A 33 -4.30 -1.58 6.27
CA VAL A 33 -4.08 -3.02 6.34
C VAL A 33 -2.81 -3.30 7.12
N VAL A 34 -2.89 -4.27 8.01
CA VAL A 34 -1.71 -4.78 8.73
C VAL A 34 -1.61 -6.28 8.48
N ALA A 35 -0.44 -6.75 8.07
CA ALA A 35 -0.18 -8.16 7.81
C ALA A 35 0.94 -8.66 8.71
N VAL A 36 0.74 -9.82 9.32
CA VAL A 36 1.69 -10.43 10.27
C VAL A 36 2.05 -11.82 9.80
N ARG A 37 3.32 -12.17 9.91
CA ARG A 37 3.80 -13.50 9.57
C ARG A 37 4.82 -13.94 10.62
N GLY A 38 4.42 -14.90 11.47
CA GLY A 38 5.29 -15.41 12.54
C GLY A 38 5.79 -14.31 13.46
N ALA A 39 7.08 -14.30 13.74
CA ALA A 39 7.73 -13.31 14.59
C ALA A 39 8.31 -12.12 13.80
N GLU A 40 8.07 -12.08 12.49
CA GLU A 40 8.57 -10.97 11.65
C GLU A 40 7.87 -9.66 11.99
N PRO A 41 8.53 -8.52 11.76
CA PRO A 41 7.87 -7.23 11.94
C PRO A 41 6.60 -7.12 11.07
N PRO A 42 5.56 -6.45 11.55
CA PRO A 42 4.33 -6.33 10.75
C PRO A 42 4.55 -5.52 9.48
N VAL A 43 3.83 -5.90 8.43
CA VAL A 43 3.78 -5.15 7.18
C VAL A 43 2.55 -4.26 7.24
N VAL A 44 2.71 -2.99 6.93
CA VAL A 44 1.62 -2.02 6.90
C VAL A 44 1.39 -1.57 5.46
N VAL A 45 0.14 -1.60 5.01
CA VAL A 45 -0.21 -1.17 3.66
C VAL A 45 -1.26 -0.07 3.73
N GLU A 46 -0.98 1.06 3.09
CA GLU A 46 -1.94 2.14 2.92
C GLU A 46 -2.54 2.04 1.52
N LEU A 47 -3.87 2.06 1.44
CA LEU A 47 -4.61 1.88 0.19
C LEU A 47 -5.13 3.22 -0.31
N LYS A 48 -4.85 3.56 -1.58
CA LYS A 48 -5.37 4.76 -2.22
C LYS A 48 -5.66 4.49 -3.69
N LEU A 49 -6.60 5.25 -4.25
CA LEU A 49 -6.93 5.15 -5.68
C LEU A 49 -5.87 5.80 -6.56
N GLY A 50 -5.14 6.77 -6.03
CA GLY A 50 -4.11 7.46 -6.79
C GLY A 50 -3.00 7.97 -5.89
N PHE A 51 -1.90 8.36 -6.51
CA PHE A 51 -0.78 8.95 -5.79
C PHE A 51 -1.12 10.35 -5.30
N SER A 52 -0.70 10.68 -4.09
CA SER A 52 -0.87 12.01 -3.51
C SER A 52 0.18 12.24 -2.44
N LEU A 53 0.43 13.50 -2.15
CA LEU A 53 1.33 13.87 -1.06
C LEU A 53 0.81 13.35 0.28
N ALA A 54 -0.52 13.41 0.48
CA ALA A 54 -1.14 12.91 1.69
C ALA A 54 -0.87 11.42 1.90
N LEU A 55 -0.90 10.62 0.83
CA LEU A 55 -0.58 9.20 0.89
C LEU A 55 0.84 8.98 1.40
N PHE A 56 1.81 9.72 0.85
CA PHE A 56 3.19 9.61 1.29
C PHE A 56 3.36 10.03 2.75
N HIS A 57 2.68 11.09 3.19
CA HIS A 57 2.70 11.51 4.59
C HIS A 57 2.14 10.43 5.51
N GLN A 58 1.06 9.77 5.09
CA GLN A 58 0.47 8.67 5.87
C GLN A 58 1.45 7.51 5.98
N CYS A 59 2.10 7.13 4.89
CA CYS A 59 3.10 6.06 4.89
C CYS A 59 4.28 6.40 5.80
N LEU A 60 4.77 7.63 5.75
CA LEU A 60 5.86 8.07 6.63
C LEU A 60 5.47 8.00 8.10
N ALA A 61 4.21 8.32 8.42
CA ALA A 61 3.73 8.20 9.78
C ALA A 61 3.74 6.73 10.24
N ARG A 62 3.45 5.78 9.35
CA ARG A 62 3.47 4.35 9.69
C ARG A 62 4.89 3.83 9.91
N LEU A 63 5.91 4.44 9.31
CA LEU A 63 7.31 4.07 9.54
C LEU A 63 7.74 4.25 11.00
N LYS A 64 6.99 4.99 11.80
CA LYS A 64 7.24 5.12 13.23
C LYS A 64 6.95 3.82 14.00
N VAL A 65 6.11 2.96 13.43
CA VAL A 65 5.67 1.71 14.09
C VAL A 65 6.09 0.45 13.34
N SER A 66 6.53 0.56 12.10
CA SER A 66 6.99 -0.58 11.30
C SER A 66 8.00 -0.11 10.26
N ASP A 67 9.01 -0.94 9.99
CA ASP A 67 9.98 -0.68 8.93
C ASP A 67 9.46 -1.13 7.56
N ASP A 68 8.38 -1.92 7.52
CA ASP A 68 7.83 -2.50 6.30
C ASP A 68 6.50 -1.82 5.97
N VAL A 69 6.57 -0.66 5.33
CA VAL A 69 5.39 0.10 4.92
C VAL A 69 5.30 0.18 3.41
N TYR A 70 4.12 -0.16 2.88
CA TYR A 70 3.83 -0.16 1.46
C TYR A 70 2.67 0.78 1.17
N LEU A 71 2.72 1.43 0.00
CA LEU A 71 1.55 2.09 -0.55
C LEU A 71 1.01 1.24 -1.69
N ALA A 72 -0.29 1.03 -1.69
CA ALA A 72 -0.98 0.27 -2.73
C ALA A 72 -1.92 1.21 -3.46
N VAL A 73 -1.72 1.32 -4.78
CA VAL A 73 -2.46 2.24 -5.63
C VAL A 73 -3.13 1.46 -6.74
N ALA A 74 -4.39 1.79 -7.03
CA ALA A 74 -5.15 1.13 -8.08
C ALA A 74 -4.45 1.28 -9.43
N ARG A 75 -4.29 0.14 -10.13
CA ARG A 75 -3.71 0.16 -11.48
C ARG A 75 -4.70 0.79 -12.44
N GLN A 76 -4.21 1.66 -13.29
CA GLN A 76 -4.99 2.32 -14.31
C GLN A 76 -4.28 2.19 -15.67
N PRO A 77 -5.05 2.13 -16.78
CA PRO A 77 -4.44 2.05 -18.11
C PRO A 77 -3.84 3.40 -18.52
N GLY A 78 -2.94 3.34 -19.50
CA GLY A 78 -2.43 4.53 -20.17
C GLY A 78 -1.04 4.96 -19.76
N LYS A 79 -0.47 5.85 -20.57
CA LYS A 79 0.90 6.34 -20.40
C LYS A 79 1.05 7.26 -19.20
N ARG A 80 0.00 8.00 -18.86
CA ARG A 80 0.00 8.93 -17.72
C ARG A 80 0.20 8.17 -16.41
N PHE A 81 -0.53 7.08 -16.24
CA PHE A 81 -0.38 6.25 -15.04
C PHE A 81 0.99 5.58 -15.01
N ALA A 82 1.45 5.05 -16.14
CA ALA A 82 2.77 4.41 -16.23
C ALA A 82 3.89 5.38 -15.84
N LYS A 83 3.80 6.65 -16.28
CA LYS A 83 4.75 7.68 -15.88
C LYS A 83 4.66 7.98 -14.39
N ALA A 84 3.44 8.10 -13.87
CA ALA A 84 3.23 8.35 -12.44
C ALA A 84 3.82 7.23 -11.58
N VAL A 85 3.63 5.97 -11.98
CA VAL A 85 4.24 4.81 -11.29
C VAL A 85 5.75 4.93 -11.28
N LYS A 86 6.36 5.20 -12.44
CA LYS A 86 7.81 5.32 -12.57
C LYS A 86 8.36 6.42 -11.64
N ASP A 87 7.73 7.59 -11.65
CA ASP A 87 8.17 8.72 -10.83
C ASP A 87 8.00 8.43 -9.34
N ASN A 88 6.87 7.83 -8.96
CA ASN A 88 6.56 7.57 -7.55
C ASN A 88 7.29 6.34 -6.99
N VAL A 89 7.68 5.38 -7.82
CA VAL A 89 8.56 4.28 -7.39
C VAL A 89 9.90 4.84 -6.91
N THR A 90 10.44 5.79 -7.66
CA THR A 90 11.70 6.44 -7.27
C THR A 90 11.55 7.15 -5.93
N LEU A 91 10.48 7.93 -5.77
CA LEU A 91 10.21 8.63 -4.51
C LEU A 91 10.01 7.65 -3.36
N ALA A 92 9.17 6.64 -3.54
CA ALA A 92 8.91 5.64 -2.51
C ALA A 92 10.21 4.95 -2.06
N ARG A 93 11.04 4.56 -3.01
CA ARG A 93 12.32 3.92 -2.71
C ARG A 93 13.23 4.82 -1.88
N ARG A 94 13.29 6.10 -2.20
CA ARG A 94 14.07 7.07 -1.44
C ARG A 94 13.57 7.24 -0.02
N LEU A 95 12.27 7.09 0.19
CA LEU A 95 11.64 7.20 1.51
C LEU A 95 11.63 5.89 2.29
N GLY A 96 12.12 4.80 1.70
CA GLY A 96 12.11 3.49 2.35
C GLY A 96 10.75 2.82 2.32
N LEU A 97 9.90 3.17 1.35
CA LEU A 97 8.55 2.62 1.19
C LEU A 97 8.51 1.64 0.02
N GLY A 98 7.64 0.62 0.13
CA GLY A 98 7.32 -0.27 -0.97
C GLY A 98 6.11 0.24 -1.76
N LEU A 99 5.98 -0.19 -3.00
CA LEU A 99 4.86 0.18 -3.86
C LEU A 99 4.23 -1.07 -4.45
N ILE A 100 2.89 -1.14 -4.36
CA ILE A 100 2.09 -2.22 -4.95
C ILE A 100 1.07 -1.58 -5.91
N THR A 101 1.00 -2.08 -7.12
CA THR A 101 0.01 -1.62 -8.11
C THR A 101 -0.73 -2.79 -8.73
#